data_e224b2f37babcac069348a630f571e14
#
_entry.id   e224b2f37babcac069348a630f571e14
#
_cell.length_a   1.000
_cell.length_b   1.000
_cell.length_c   1.000
_cell.angle_alpha   90.00
_cell.angle_beta   90.00
_cell.angle_gamma   90.00
#
_symmetry.space_group_name_H-M   'P 1'
#
loop_
_entity.id
_entity.type
_entity.pdbx_description
1 polymer ?
#
loop_
_entity_poly.entity_id
_entity_poly.type
_entity_poly.pdbx_seq_one_letter_code
_entity_poly.pdbx_strand_id
1 'polypeptide(L)'
;MLNSQAKRIFISYKRNASPDESVVLQVFQALSQQHKVFIDQTMSVGTHWAERIEAEIRQADFLITFLSALSTSSEMVVAEIETAHHLAKSQSGRPIILPVRLAYQESFVYPLSAYLNGINWAFWKDAEDTPRLIAELLQAVSGGALAISEEKSKADLLQISQPSLLPHPFPSAQPVSLEMPEGTMESQSTFYVERSSDALTLQAIERQGVTITIKGPRQMGKSSLLIRTIHTAVNALKRVALLDFQLFDKAALTNADLFFRQFCTWLTDELEMTDKVDEYWNMPLGNSQRCTRYVGRYLLKEFGNPIVLAMDEVERVFDTDFRSDFFGMLRSWHNSRATTPIWKQLDLALVTSTEPYQLIDNLNQSPFNVGLVIDLEDFTAAQVADLNRRHGSPLNASEEKQLIALLGGHPYLVRLALYLVASDRLHPTALFANAIADNGPFGNHLRNHLFRLHNKQELVQGMFQVIRQNTCEDERIFFRLRGAGLVRREGRVVFPRCQLYTDYFREHLRG
;
A
#
# COMPACT_ATOMS: atom_id res chain seq x y z
N MET A 1 -4.68 46.08 11.44
CA MET A 1 -5.22 44.92 12.14
C MET A 1 -5.98 44.12 11.09
N LEU A 2 -5.34 43.13 10.48
CA LEU A 2 -5.98 42.21 9.51
C LEU A 2 -6.83 41.23 10.31
N ASN A 3 -8.12 41.24 10.09
CA ASN A 3 -9.08 40.25 10.64
C ASN A 3 -8.75 38.88 10.11
N SER A 4 -7.90 38.11 10.82
CA SER A 4 -7.61 36.73 10.49
C SER A 4 -8.83 35.90 10.83
N GLN A 5 -9.60 35.53 9.80
CA GLN A 5 -10.75 34.64 9.94
C GLN A 5 -10.24 33.28 10.44
N ALA A 6 -10.80 32.76 11.52
CA ALA A 6 -10.41 31.47 12.12
C ALA A 6 -10.49 30.35 11.08
N LYS A 7 -9.39 29.64 10.82
CA LYS A 7 -9.30 28.54 9.86
C LYS A 7 -9.75 27.22 10.50
N ARG A 8 -10.21 26.28 9.66
CA ARG A 8 -10.48 24.91 10.06
C ARG A 8 -9.27 24.04 9.71
N ILE A 9 -8.72 23.37 10.69
CA ILE A 9 -7.50 22.58 10.56
C ILE A 9 -7.80 21.16 11.01
N PHE A 10 -7.47 20.17 10.17
CA PHE A 10 -7.46 18.77 10.53
C PHE A 10 -6.03 18.33 10.80
N ILE A 11 -5.77 17.68 11.93
CA ILE A 11 -4.46 17.12 12.26
C ILE A 11 -4.51 15.60 12.13
N SER A 12 -3.68 15.09 11.22
CA SER A 12 -3.45 13.67 10.95
C SER A 12 -2.13 13.23 11.60
N TYR A 13 -2.18 12.16 12.41
CA TYR A 13 -1.00 11.61 13.09
C TYR A 13 -1.26 10.17 13.52
N LYS A 14 -0.21 9.47 13.93
CA LYS A 14 -0.36 8.11 14.47
C LYS A 14 -0.51 8.16 15.99
N ARG A 15 -1.66 7.66 16.48
CA ARG A 15 -1.91 7.51 17.92
C ARG A 15 -0.96 6.49 18.56
N ASN A 16 -0.70 6.69 19.85
CA ASN A 16 0.16 5.81 20.65
C ASN A 16 1.58 5.65 20.07
N ALA A 17 2.03 6.63 19.29
CA ALA A 17 3.37 6.70 18.74
C ALA A 17 4.14 7.85 19.39
N SER A 18 5.37 7.59 19.82
CA SER A 18 6.30 8.61 20.28
C SER A 18 7.31 8.88 19.16
N PRO A 19 7.59 10.15 18.82
CA PRO A 19 7.16 11.39 19.49
C PRO A 19 5.83 11.97 19.00
N ASP A 20 5.14 11.33 18.04
CA ASP A 20 3.97 11.87 17.33
C ASP A 20 2.94 12.49 18.28
N GLU A 21 2.44 11.72 19.24
CA GLU A 21 1.35 12.14 20.11
C GLU A 21 1.73 13.34 20.99
N SER A 22 2.92 13.34 21.55
CA SER A 22 3.37 14.41 22.44
C SER A 22 3.56 15.75 21.71
N VAL A 23 4.07 15.71 20.48
CA VAL A 23 4.28 16.91 19.65
C VAL A 23 2.93 17.42 19.13
N VAL A 24 2.07 16.51 18.67
CA VAL A 24 0.72 16.84 18.16
C VAL A 24 -0.12 17.54 19.22
N LEU A 25 -0.12 17.07 20.47
CA LEU A 25 -0.88 17.70 21.54
C LEU A 25 -0.42 19.13 21.83
N GLN A 26 0.89 19.41 21.78
CA GLN A 26 1.42 20.76 21.96
C GLN A 26 1.03 21.68 20.79
N VAL A 27 1.15 21.18 19.55
CA VAL A 27 0.74 21.91 18.34
C VAL A 27 -0.77 22.15 18.35
N PHE A 28 -1.58 21.16 18.71
CA PHE A 28 -3.03 21.28 18.87
C PHE A 28 -3.41 22.37 19.85
N GLN A 29 -2.80 22.40 21.02
CA GLN A 29 -3.06 23.44 22.04
C GLN A 29 -2.74 24.84 21.51
N ALA A 30 -1.62 25.00 20.82
CA ALA A 30 -1.19 26.29 20.28
C ALA A 30 -2.10 26.79 19.15
N LEU A 31 -2.44 25.93 18.17
CA LEU A 31 -3.29 26.28 17.04
C LEU A 31 -4.76 26.52 17.46
N SER A 32 -5.25 25.81 18.48
CA SER A 32 -6.62 25.94 18.98
C SER A 32 -6.91 27.28 19.64
N GLN A 33 -5.88 28.06 19.97
CA GLN A 33 -6.06 29.42 20.52
C GLN A 33 -6.63 30.39 19.48
N GLN A 34 -6.38 30.17 18.18
CA GLN A 34 -6.75 31.10 17.11
C GLN A 34 -7.58 30.45 15.99
N HIS A 35 -7.62 29.12 15.92
CA HIS A 35 -8.22 28.36 14.84
C HIS A 35 -9.14 27.24 15.36
N LYS A 36 -10.00 26.70 14.48
CA LYS A 36 -10.80 25.51 14.79
C LYS A 36 -10.00 24.27 14.40
N VAL A 37 -9.42 23.59 15.38
CA VAL A 37 -8.58 22.41 15.15
C VAL A 37 -9.34 21.15 15.52
N PHE A 38 -9.29 20.16 14.65
CA PHE A 38 -9.83 18.83 14.86
C PHE A 38 -8.69 17.81 14.93
N ILE A 39 -8.73 16.97 15.95
CA ILE A 39 -7.93 15.75 16.07
C ILE A 39 -8.88 14.59 16.41
N ASP A 40 -8.53 13.40 16.00
CA ASP A 40 -9.38 12.22 16.18
C ASP A 40 -9.62 11.83 17.65
N GLN A 41 -8.77 12.27 18.58
CA GLN A 41 -8.98 12.08 20.05
C GLN A 41 -10.20 12.86 20.60
N THR A 42 -10.72 13.84 19.89
CA THR A 42 -11.84 14.65 20.35
C THR A 42 -13.21 14.02 20.06
N MET A 43 -13.23 12.79 19.54
CA MET A 43 -14.47 12.11 19.15
C MET A 43 -15.14 11.39 20.32
N SER A 44 -16.46 11.58 20.42
CA SER A 44 -17.27 10.89 21.42
C SER A 44 -17.51 9.42 21.05
N VAL A 45 -17.56 8.55 22.06
CA VAL A 45 -17.92 7.14 21.90
C VAL A 45 -19.33 7.03 21.27
N GLY A 46 -19.47 6.26 20.16
CA GLY A 46 -20.74 6.01 19.49
C GLY A 46 -21.01 6.83 18.22
N THR A 47 -20.09 7.68 17.77
CA THR A 47 -20.18 8.35 16.47
C THR A 47 -19.70 7.45 15.32
N HIS A 48 -20.30 7.59 14.12
CA HIS A 48 -19.82 6.99 12.88
C HIS A 48 -18.45 7.59 12.51
N TRP A 49 -17.40 6.95 13.01
CA TRP A 49 -16.03 7.49 13.04
C TRP A 49 -15.47 7.86 11.65
N ALA A 50 -15.67 6.99 10.68
CA ALA A 50 -15.10 7.18 9.35
C ALA A 50 -15.80 8.31 8.56
N GLU A 51 -17.13 8.37 8.61
CA GLU A 51 -17.91 9.44 7.99
C GLU A 51 -17.57 10.79 8.63
N ARG A 52 -17.30 10.78 9.92
CA ARG A 52 -16.93 12.00 10.65
C ARG A 52 -15.56 12.50 10.23
N ILE A 53 -14.55 11.63 10.12
CA ILE A 53 -13.21 11.99 9.65
C ILE A 53 -13.27 12.56 8.23
N GLU A 54 -13.93 11.87 7.30
CA GLU A 54 -14.08 12.37 5.94
C GLU A 54 -14.81 13.73 5.90
N ALA A 55 -15.85 13.89 6.71
CA ALA A 55 -16.60 15.16 6.81
C ALA A 55 -15.74 16.30 7.37
N GLU A 56 -14.89 16.03 8.36
CA GLU A 56 -14.01 17.04 8.94
C GLU A 56 -12.86 17.38 7.97
N ILE A 57 -12.27 16.41 7.26
CA ILE A 57 -11.27 16.67 6.21
C ILE A 57 -11.90 17.48 5.08
N ARG A 58 -13.13 17.16 4.67
CA ARG A 58 -13.87 17.87 3.60
C ARG A 58 -14.13 19.35 3.94
N GLN A 59 -14.30 19.66 5.21
CA GLN A 59 -14.55 21.01 5.70
C GLN A 59 -13.29 21.76 6.11
N ALA A 60 -12.13 21.10 6.11
CA ALA A 60 -10.86 21.69 6.54
C ALA A 60 -10.30 22.65 5.48
N ASP A 61 -9.72 23.75 5.92
CA ASP A 61 -8.88 24.62 5.08
C ASP A 61 -7.47 24.03 4.94
N PHE A 62 -6.98 23.37 5.99
CA PHE A 62 -5.66 22.77 6.06
C PHE A 62 -5.74 21.36 6.65
N LEU A 63 -4.93 20.45 6.11
CA LEU A 63 -4.59 19.17 6.74
C LEU A 63 -3.11 19.21 7.14
N ILE A 64 -2.83 19.19 8.44
CA ILE A 64 -1.47 19.07 8.96
C ILE A 64 -1.22 17.59 9.25
N THR A 65 -0.25 16.98 8.57
CA THR A 65 0.08 15.57 8.79
C THR A 65 1.46 15.41 9.41
N PHE A 66 1.51 14.68 10.53
CA PHE A 66 2.75 14.41 11.25
C PHE A 66 3.31 13.05 10.83
N LEU A 67 4.55 13.08 10.31
CA LEU A 67 5.18 11.97 9.63
C LEU A 67 6.46 11.56 10.35
N SER A 68 6.36 10.58 11.23
CA SER A 68 7.48 9.83 11.80
C SER A 68 7.70 8.52 11.04
N ALA A 69 8.73 7.77 11.36
CA ALA A 69 8.91 6.40 10.86
C ALA A 69 7.69 5.50 11.16
N LEU A 70 6.93 5.80 12.22
CA LEU A 70 5.73 5.05 12.59
C LEU A 70 4.48 5.50 11.84
N SER A 71 4.32 6.81 11.62
CA SER A 71 3.11 7.35 10.97
C SER A 71 3.16 7.21 9.45
N THR A 72 4.33 7.20 8.83
CA THR A 72 4.47 6.97 7.38
C THR A 72 3.98 5.60 6.93
N SER A 73 3.97 4.61 7.82
CA SER A 73 3.41 3.27 7.59
C SER A 73 1.98 3.09 8.08
N SER A 74 1.36 4.13 8.62
CA SER A 74 -0.01 4.07 9.13
C SER A 74 -1.01 4.16 7.99
N GLU A 75 -1.74 3.07 7.73
CA GLU A 75 -2.83 3.04 6.73
C GLU A 75 -3.86 4.16 6.95
N MET A 76 -4.07 4.57 8.21
CA MET A 76 -4.97 5.67 8.54
C MET A 76 -4.43 7.02 8.10
N VAL A 77 -3.17 7.32 8.45
CA VAL A 77 -2.51 8.56 8.03
C VAL A 77 -2.44 8.64 6.51
N VAL A 78 -2.12 7.53 5.86
CA VAL A 78 -2.11 7.43 4.39
C VAL A 78 -3.51 7.69 3.81
N ALA A 79 -4.56 7.06 4.36
CA ALA A 79 -5.93 7.24 3.88
C ALA A 79 -6.46 8.67 4.09
N GLU A 80 -6.06 9.34 5.19
CA GLU A 80 -6.41 10.73 5.48
C GLU A 80 -5.72 11.68 4.49
N ILE A 81 -4.43 11.45 4.18
CA ILE A 81 -3.68 12.21 3.18
C ILE A 81 -4.26 11.99 1.78
N GLU A 82 -4.56 10.74 1.41
CA GLU A 82 -5.21 10.39 0.15
C GLU A 82 -6.57 11.11 0.00
N THR A 83 -7.40 11.05 1.05
CA THR A 83 -8.69 11.73 1.09
C THR A 83 -8.53 13.25 0.91
N ALA A 84 -7.60 13.87 1.63
CA ALA A 84 -7.31 15.28 1.54
C ALA A 84 -6.83 15.68 0.13
N HIS A 85 -5.94 14.88 -0.46
CA HIS A 85 -5.42 15.12 -1.81
C HIS A 85 -6.54 15.06 -2.87
N HIS A 86 -7.42 14.04 -2.79
CA HIS A 86 -8.58 13.93 -3.68
C HIS A 86 -9.58 15.10 -3.51
N LEU A 87 -9.84 15.49 -2.26
CA LEU A 87 -10.70 16.64 -1.98
C LEU A 87 -10.08 17.95 -2.49
N ALA A 88 -8.78 18.15 -2.31
CA ALA A 88 -8.09 19.33 -2.81
C ALA A 88 -8.23 19.47 -4.35
N LYS A 89 -8.13 18.37 -5.09
CA LYS A 89 -8.37 18.37 -6.56
C LYS A 89 -9.80 18.75 -6.94
N SER A 90 -10.79 18.37 -6.13
CA SER A 90 -12.23 18.62 -6.42
C SER A 90 -12.78 19.92 -5.84
N GLN A 91 -12.11 20.51 -4.83
CA GLN A 91 -12.56 21.66 -4.04
C GLN A 91 -11.64 22.89 -4.16
N SER A 92 -11.17 23.21 -5.36
CA SER A 92 -10.36 24.42 -5.63
C SER A 92 -9.11 24.53 -4.77
N GLY A 93 -8.41 23.41 -4.54
CA GLY A 93 -7.14 23.36 -3.82
C GLY A 93 -7.26 23.22 -2.29
N ARG A 94 -8.43 22.83 -1.75
CA ARG A 94 -8.63 22.65 -0.31
C ARG A 94 -9.06 21.21 0.03
N PRO A 95 -8.58 20.67 1.16
CA PRO A 95 -7.63 21.24 2.13
C PRO A 95 -6.20 21.35 1.57
N ILE A 96 -5.44 22.35 2.04
CA ILE A 96 -4.00 22.45 1.76
C ILE A 96 -3.28 21.47 2.70
N ILE A 97 -2.45 20.61 2.15
CA ILE A 97 -1.69 19.62 2.93
C ILE A 97 -0.37 20.25 3.41
N LEU A 98 -0.14 20.23 4.72
CA LEU A 98 1.09 20.70 5.36
C LEU A 98 1.81 19.51 6.04
N PRO A 99 2.79 18.89 5.40
CA PRO A 99 3.55 17.78 5.99
C PRO A 99 4.54 18.28 7.05
N VAL A 100 4.62 17.55 8.17
CA VAL A 100 5.61 17.76 9.24
C VAL A 100 6.38 16.46 9.43
N ARG A 101 7.67 16.47 9.23
CA ARG A 101 8.54 15.30 9.46
C ARG A 101 9.05 15.31 10.90
N LEU A 102 8.74 14.26 11.66
CA LEU A 102 9.17 14.08 13.04
C LEU A 102 10.40 13.17 13.11
N ALA A 103 11.59 13.77 13.17
CA ALA A 103 12.89 13.09 13.16
C ALA A 103 13.03 12.05 11.99
N TYR A 104 12.26 12.25 10.92
CA TYR A 104 12.19 11.36 9.77
C TYR A 104 12.84 12.03 8.55
N GLN A 105 14.00 11.53 8.13
CA GLN A 105 14.79 12.09 7.03
C GLN A 105 14.74 11.28 5.74
N GLU A 106 14.21 10.05 5.80
CA GLU A 106 14.14 9.15 4.65
C GLU A 106 13.16 9.65 3.59
N SER A 107 13.35 9.21 2.36
CA SER A 107 12.42 9.49 1.27
C SER A 107 11.08 8.81 1.54
N PHE A 108 9.98 9.49 1.21
CA PHE A 108 8.68 8.85 1.32
C PHE A 108 8.57 7.70 0.34
N VAL A 109 8.18 6.54 0.87
CA VAL A 109 7.83 5.38 0.04
C VAL A 109 6.39 5.55 -0.45
N TYR A 110 6.08 4.91 -1.56
CA TYR A 110 4.71 4.82 -2.04
C TYR A 110 3.77 4.19 -0.97
N PRO A 111 2.53 4.70 -0.73
CA PRO A 111 1.83 5.72 -1.55
C PRO A 111 2.09 7.17 -1.14
N LEU A 112 2.73 7.45 0.00
CA LEU A 112 2.97 8.82 0.46
C LEU A 112 3.80 9.65 -0.51
N SER A 113 4.77 9.03 -1.19
CA SER A 113 5.58 9.71 -2.21
C SER A 113 4.73 10.32 -3.34
N ALA A 114 3.66 9.65 -3.75
CA ALA A 114 2.76 10.12 -4.79
C ALA A 114 1.99 11.40 -4.38
N TYR A 115 1.75 11.58 -3.08
CA TYR A 115 0.96 12.69 -2.55
C TYR A 115 1.83 13.83 -1.99
N LEU A 116 3.03 13.54 -1.52
CA LEU A 116 3.85 14.46 -0.72
C LEU A 116 5.17 14.90 -1.35
N ASN A 117 5.73 14.18 -2.35
CA ASN A 117 7.03 14.52 -2.93
C ASN A 117 7.09 15.91 -3.60
N GLY A 118 5.96 16.47 -4.02
CA GLY A 118 5.88 17.82 -4.59
C GLY A 118 5.56 18.93 -3.57
N ILE A 119 5.44 18.61 -2.26
CA ILE A 119 5.01 19.55 -1.23
C ILE A 119 6.16 19.83 -0.27
N ASN A 120 6.44 21.11 0.00
CA ASN A 120 7.39 21.51 1.04
C ASN A 120 6.90 21.08 2.43
N TRP A 121 7.83 20.70 3.31
CA TRP A 121 7.53 20.15 4.62
C TRP A 121 8.31 20.86 5.73
N ALA A 122 7.72 20.91 6.93
CA ALA A 122 8.41 21.35 8.14
C ALA A 122 9.15 20.17 8.78
N PHE A 123 10.29 20.43 9.42
CA PHE A 123 11.11 19.42 10.08
C PHE A 123 11.22 19.67 11.58
N TRP A 124 10.95 18.63 12.36
CA TRP A 124 11.13 18.58 13.80
C TRP A 124 12.11 17.46 14.16
N LYS A 125 13.18 17.79 14.85
CA LYS A 125 14.22 16.82 15.24
C LYS A 125 13.98 16.28 16.64
N ASP A 126 13.74 17.16 17.59
CA ASP A 126 13.57 16.85 19.01
C ASP A 126 12.70 17.90 19.72
N ALA A 127 12.50 17.74 21.03
CA ALA A 127 11.61 18.59 21.81
C ALA A 127 12.00 20.08 21.81
N GLU A 128 13.27 20.43 21.56
CA GLU A 128 13.73 21.81 21.49
C GLU A 128 13.21 22.51 20.22
N ASP A 129 12.91 21.77 19.18
CA ASP A 129 12.35 22.30 17.92
C ASP A 129 10.85 22.64 18.00
N THR A 130 10.12 22.17 19.02
CA THR A 130 8.66 22.31 19.10
C THR A 130 8.19 23.78 19.05
N PRO A 131 8.81 24.77 19.76
CA PRO A 131 8.39 26.17 19.65
C PRO A 131 8.56 26.74 18.24
N ARG A 132 9.65 26.36 17.55
CA ARG A 132 9.92 26.77 16.17
C ARG A 132 8.87 26.17 15.21
N LEU A 133 8.58 24.88 15.33
CA LEU A 133 7.57 24.20 14.53
C LEU A 133 6.19 24.85 14.67
N ILE A 134 5.79 25.17 15.90
CA ILE A 134 4.51 25.86 16.15
C ILE A 134 4.47 27.22 15.45
N ALA A 135 5.55 28.00 15.52
CA ALA A 135 5.62 29.30 14.85
C ALA A 135 5.54 29.18 13.33
N GLU A 136 6.23 28.21 12.73
CA GLU A 136 6.18 27.91 11.29
C GLU A 136 4.77 27.51 10.85
N LEU A 137 4.08 26.65 11.59
CA LEU A 137 2.73 26.21 11.28
C LEU A 137 1.71 27.35 11.41
N LEU A 138 1.81 28.20 12.44
CA LEU A 138 0.97 29.38 12.59
C LEU A 138 1.16 30.36 11.42
N GLN A 139 2.39 30.56 10.98
CA GLN A 139 2.69 31.40 9.82
C GLN A 139 2.10 30.80 8.53
N ALA A 140 2.26 29.50 8.29
CA ALA A 140 1.74 28.82 7.11
C ALA A 140 0.21 28.90 7.04
N VAL A 141 -0.48 28.67 8.15
CA VAL A 141 -1.96 28.74 8.24
C VAL A 141 -2.47 30.17 8.05
N SER A 142 -1.67 31.18 8.43
CA SER A 142 -2.03 32.59 8.24
C SER A 142 -1.78 33.12 6.83
N GLY A 143 -1.25 32.29 5.90
CA GLY A 143 -1.01 32.66 4.50
C GLY A 143 0.40 33.24 4.24
N GLY A 144 1.34 33.06 5.18
CA GLY A 144 2.76 33.36 4.97
C GLY A 144 3.43 32.22 4.17
N ALA A 145 4.29 32.55 3.19
CA ALA A 145 5.14 31.57 2.54
C ALA A 145 6.13 30.99 3.57
N LEU A 146 6.29 29.65 3.58
CA LEU A 146 7.35 29.01 4.36
C LEU A 146 8.71 29.53 3.87
N ALA A 147 9.51 30.08 4.76
CA ALA A 147 10.84 30.56 4.42
C ALA A 147 11.73 29.37 4.07
N ILE A 148 12.16 29.32 2.82
CA ILE A 148 13.11 28.31 2.32
C ILE A 148 14.48 28.67 2.90
N SER A 149 14.99 27.91 3.85
CA SER A 149 16.40 28.01 4.23
C SER A 149 17.23 27.14 3.26
N GLU A 150 17.76 27.78 2.23
CA GLU A 150 18.63 27.15 1.20
C GLU A 150 19.99 26.65 1.73
N GLU A 151 20.31 26.82 3.00
CA GLU A 151 21.67 26.60 3.51
C GLU A 151 21.96 25.18 4.02
N LYS A 152 21.00 24.25 4.05
CA LYS A 152 21.23 22.89 4.57
C LYS A 152 21.39 21.76 3.56
N SER A 153 21.21 22.02 2.27
CA SER A 153 21.27 20.95 1.24
C SER A 153 22.67 20.60 0.73
N LYS A 154 23.73 21.28 1.15
CA LYS A 154 25.09 21.03 0.63
C LYS A 154 26.11 20.52 1.65
N ALA A 155 25.83 20.54 2.94
CA ALA A 155 26.79 20.15 3.98
C ALA A 155 26.76 18.67 4.39
N ASP A 156 25.65 17.97 4.20
CA ASP A 156 25.48 16.57 4.67
C ASP A 156 25.85 15.47 3.66
N LEU A 157 26.28 15.85 2.45
CA LEU A 157 26.67 14.86 1.41
C LEU A 157 28.17 14.51 1.42
N LEU A 158 28.98 15.01 2.36
CA LEU A 158 30.43 14.83 2.33
C LEU A 158 31.08 14.29 3.63
N GLN A 159 30.38 13.49 4.43
CA GLN A 159 31.05 12.75 5.52
C GLN A 159 30.72 11.27 5.52
N ILE A 160 31.22 10.58 4.49
CA ILE A 160 31.51 9.13 4.60
C ILE A 160 33.03 9.04 4.67
N SER A 161 33.59 8.77 5.87
CA SER A 161 35.02 8.50 6.03
C SER A 161 35.28 7.47 7.12
N GLN A 162 35.72 6.32 6.65
CA GLN A 162 36.71 5.37 7.17
C GLN A 162 36.44 4.59 8.47
N PRO A 163 36.67 3.28 8.43
CA PRO A 163 36.53 2.41 9.58
C PRO A 163 37.82 2.41 10.42
N SER A 164 37.68 2.67 11.70
CA SER A 164 38.74 2.50 12.70
C SER A 164 38.78 1.06 13.20
N LEU A 165 39.88 0.38 12.94
CA LEU A 165 40.20 -0.97 13.43
C LEU A 165 40.70 -0.93 14.87
N LEU A 166 39.93 -1.48 15.79
CA LEU A 166 40.43 -1.95 17.08
C LEU A 166 39.74 -3.30 17.42
N PRO A 167 40.49 -4.30 17.98
CA PRO A 167 39.97 -5.62 18.18
C PRO A 167 39.13 -5.73 19.45
N HIS A 168 37.92 -6.28 19.32
CA HIS A 168 37.04 -6.59 20.45
C HIS A 168 37.11 -8.09 20.80
N PRO A 169 37.12 -8.44 22.09
CA PRO A 169 36.99 -9.81 22.53
C PRO A 169 35.52 -10.21 22.74
N PHE A 170 35.21 -11.45 22.33
CA PHE A 170 34.01 -12.26 22.56
C PHE A 170 32.74 -11.92 21.77
N PRO A 171 32.04 -12.94 21.23
CA PRO A 171 30.82 -12.75 20.45
C PRO A 171 29.63 -12.53 21.38
N SER A 172 29.30 -11.26 21.62
CA SER A 172 27.95 -10.90 22.00
C SER A 172 27.06 -11.08 20.77
N ALA A 173 25.93 -11.73 20.95
CA ALA A 173 24.89 -11.82 19.91
C ALA A 173 24.67 -10.42 19.33
N GLN A 174 24.95 -10.25 18.05
CA GLN A 174 24.68 -8.97 17.39
C GLN A 174 23.20 -8.68 17.53
N PRO A 175 22.79 -7.49 17.96
CA PRO A 175 21.37 -7.15 18.00
C PRO A 175 20.82 -7.31 16.58
N VAL A 176 19.77 -8.11 16.43
CA VAL A 176 19.06 -8.28 15.17
C VAL A 176 18.51 -6.90 14.80
N SER A 177 18.99 -6.34 13.69
CA SER A 177 18.41 -5.10 13.16
C SER A 177 17.00 -5.40 12.69
N LEU A 178 16.01 -4.99 13.48
CA LEU A 178 14.60 -5.24 13.19
C LEU A 178 14.13 -4.29 12.10
N GLU A 179 13.50 -4.83 11.07
CA GLU A 179 12.80 -4.07 10.06
C GLU A 179 11.33 -3.92 10.46
N MET A 180 10.84 -2.68 10.42
CA MET A 180 9.42 -2.42 10.67
C MET A 180 8.55 -3.07 9.58
N PRO A 181 7.41 -3.67 9.90
CA PRO A 181 6.51 -4.27 8.92
C PRO A 181 5.75 -3.18 8.17
N GLU A 182 6.40 -2.56 7.20
CA GLU A 182 5.90 -1.50 6.35
C GLU A 182 5.72 -2.01 4.92
N GLY A 183 4.64 -1.63 4.27
CA GLY A 183 4.41 -1.75 2.82
C GLY A 183 5.04 -2.93 2.10
N THR A 184 5.63 -2.65 0.96
CA THR A 184 6.34 -3.62 0.13
C THR A 184 7.75 -3.86 0.66
N MET A 185 8.14 -5.13 0.84
CA MET A 185 9.46 -5.50 1.35
C MET A 185 10.52 -5.39 0.25
N GLU A 186 11.72 -4.99 0.64
CA GLU A 186 12.89 -5.03 -0.24
C GLU A 186 13.20 -6.47 -0.68
N SER A 187 13.81 -6.61 -1.87
CA SER A 187 14.11 -7.93 -2.44
C SER A 187 15.04 -8.78 -1.60
N GLN A 188 15.89 -8.14 -0.76
CA GLN A 188 16.90 -8.80 0.08
C GLN A 188 16.54 -8.80 1.57
N SER A 189 15.33 -8.38 1.95
CA SER A 189 14.91 -8.36 3.34
C SER A 189 15.08 -9.75 4.00
N THR A 190 15.76 -9.79 5.14
CA THR A 190 15.99 -11.02 5.94
C THR A 190 14.69 -11.54 6.57
N PHE A 191 13.65 -10.70 6.64
CA PHE A 191 12.34 -11.05 7.17
C PHE A 191 11.35 -11.53 6.10
N TYR A 192 11.75 -11.58 4.83
CA TYR A 192 10.92 -12.14 3.79
C TYR A 192 10.82 -13.67 3.94
N VAL A 193 9.60 -14.16 4.10
CA VAL A 193 9.35 -15.61 4.23
C VAL A 193 9.04 -16.18 2.85
N GLU A 194 9.92 -17.04 2.37
CA GLU A 194 9.74 -17.71 1.08
C GLU A 194 8.64 -18.77 1.14
N ARG A 195 7.86 -18.81 0.07
CA ARG A 195 6.82 -19.82 -0.18
C ARG A 195 7.19 -20.69 -1.36
N SER A 196 6.57 -21.85 -1.48
CA SER A 196 6.73 -22.70 -2.68
C SER A 196 6.34 -21.99 -3.98
N SER A 197 5.36 -21.09 -3.92
CA SER A 197 4.92 -20.24 -5.02
C SER A 197 6.02 -19.27 -5.51
N ASP A 198 6.89 -18.82 -4.63
CA ASP A 198 7.94 -17.87 -4.97
C ASP A 198 8.97 -18.51 -5.92
N ALA A 199 9.43 -19.72 -5.60
CA ALA A 199 10.35 -20.46 -6.45
C ALA A 199 9.81 -20.65 -7.88
N LEU A 200 8.51 -20.97 -8.01
CA LEU A 200 7.85 -21.12 -9.30
C LEU A 200 7.84 -19.79 -10.09
N THR A 201 7.57 -18.68 -9.39
CA THR A 201 7.52 -17.36 -10.00
C THR A 201 8.90 -16.91 -10.48
N LEU A 202 9.93 -17.06 -9.64
CA LEU A 202 11.29 -16.68 -9.95
C LEU A 202 11.86 -17.53 -11.11
N GLN A 203 11.63 -18.85 -11.10
CA GLN A 203 12.03 -19.71 -12.21
C GLN A 203 11.30 -19.38 -13.52
N ALA A 204 10.02 -18.98 -13.44
CA ALA A 204 9.25 -18.63 -14.63
C ALA A 204 9.79 -17.36 -15.28
N ILE A 205 10.12 -16.32 -14.50
CA ILE A 205 10.56 -15.03 -15.06
C ILE A 205 11.95 -15.09 -15.69
N GLU A 206 12.75 -16.09 -15.42
CA GLU A 206 14.03 -16.29 -16.14
C GLU A 206 13.84 -16.63 -17.62
N ARG A 207 12.69 -17.24 -17.96
CA ARG A 207 12.33 -17.55 -19.35
C ARG A 207 11.76 -16.33 -20.06
N GLN A 208 11.73 -16.35 -21.39
CA GLN A 208 11.12 -15.32 -22.22
C GLN A 208 9.71 -15.69 -22.65
N GLY A 209 8.87 -14.70 -22.86
CA GLY A 209 7.50 -14.86 -23.32
C GLY A 209 6.59 -15.46 -22.24
N VAL A 210 6.80 -15.11 -20.98
CA VAL A 210 5.99 -15.59 -19.86
C VAL A 210 4.88 -14.60 -19.50
N THR A 211 3.81 -15.13 -18.95
CA THR A 211 2.79 -14.33 -18.26
C THR A 211 2.63 -14.90 -16.87
N ILE A 212 2.80 -14.06 -15.87
CA ILE A 212 2.69 -14.40 -14.46
C ILE A 212 1.58 -13.55 -13.87
N THR A 213 0.66 -14.16 -13.14
CA THR A 213 -0.37 -13.48 -12.36
C THR A 213 -0.18 -13.81 -10.89
N ILE A 214 0.11 -12.81 -10.07
CA ILE A 214 0.20 -12.92 -8.60
C ILE A 214 -1.10 -12.39 -8.02
N LYS A 215 -1.88 -13.25 -7.37
CA LYS A 215 -3.14 -12.87 -6.76
C LYS A 215 -3.22 -13.30 -5.30
N GLY A 216 -4.10 -12.67 -4.59
CA GLY A 216 -4.35 -12.91 -3.18
C GLY A 216 -4.88 -11.67 -2.50
N PRO A 217 -5.44 -11.78 -1.32
CA PRO A 217 -5.93 -10.64 -0.55
C PRO A 217 -4.87 -9.57 -0.30
N ARG A 218 -5.29 -8.42 0.18
CA ARG A 218 -4.35 -7.36 0.60
C ARG A 218 -3.45 -7.85 1.73
N GLN A 219 -2.24 -7.29 1.79
CA GLN A 219 -1.22 -7.58 2.84
C GLN A 219 -0.73 -9.05 2.87
N MET A 220 -0.85 -9.75 1.74
CA MET A 220 -0.30 -11.10 1.56
C MET A 220 1.16 -11.13 1.09
N GLY A 221 1.71 -9.96 0.74
CA GLY A 221 3.06 -9.84 0.19
C GLY A 221 3.13 -9.97 -1.33
N LYS A 222 2.04 -9.69 -2.06
CA LYS A 222 2.00 -9.73 -3.54
C LYS A 222 3.04 -8.80 -4.17
N SER A 223 3.03 -7.52 -3.78
CA SER A 223 3.99 -6.52 -4.29
C SER A 223 5.42 -6.88 -3.89
N SER A 224 5.64 -7.47 -2.71
CA SER A 224 6.97 -7.96 -2.30
C SER A 224 7.46 -9.10 -3.19
N LEU A 225 6.58 -10.05 -3.58
CA LEU A 225 6.93 -11.08 -4.54
C LEU A 225 7.16 -10.49 -5.94
N LEU A 226 6.38 -9.48 -6.35
CA LEU A 226 6.61 -8.77 -7.61
C LEU A 226 8.00 -8.11 -7.63
N ILE A 227 8.42 -7.43 -6.57
CA ILE A 227 9.76 -6.82 -6.47
C ILE A 227 10.88 -7.88 -6.56
N ARG A 228 10.72 -9.03 -5.91
CA ARG A 228 11.67 -10.15 -6.07
C ARG A 228 11.68 -10.70 -7.49
N THR A 229 10.52 -10.79 -8.15
CA THR A 229 10.39 -11.19 -9.55
C THR A 229 11.10 -10.21 -10.48
N ILE A 230 10.92 -8.91 -10.25
CA ILE A 230 11.61 -7.84 -10.96
C ILE A 230 13.13 -7.94 -10.78
N HIS A 231 13.60 -8.12 -9.56
CA HIS A 231 15.02 -8.28 -9.28
C HIS A 231 15.63 -9.48 -10.04
N THR A 232 14.92 -10.61 -10.07
CA THR A 232 15.34 -11.79 -10.82
C THR A 232 15.35 -11.52 -12.33
N ALA A 233 14.36 -10.80 -12.86
CA ALA A 233 14.32 -10.41 -14.26
C ALA A 233 15.49 -9.51 -14.66
N VAL A 234 15.83 -8.52 -13.82
CA VAL A 234 16.99 -7.64 -14.04
C VAL A 234 18.31 -8.45 -14.06
N ASN A 235 18.46 -9.40 -13.14
CA ASN A 235 19.61 -10.30 -13.11
C ASN A 235 19.69 -11.22 -14.36
N ALA A 236 18.52 -11.52 -14.95
CA ALA A 236 18.44 -12.21 -16.26
C ALA A 236 18.57 -11.26 -17.47
N LEU A 237 19.09 -10.06 -17.26
CA LEU A 237 19.35 -9.02 -18.29
C LEU A 237 18.08 -8.56 -19.04
N LYS A 238 16.93 -8.61 -18.40
CA LYS A 238 15.68 -8.05 -18.92
C LYS A 238 15.50 -6.61 -18.45
N ARG A 239 14.95 -5.77 -19.29
CA ARG A 239 14.49 -4.43 -18.89
C ARG A 239 13.11 -4.55 -18.26
N VAL A 240 12.87 -3.80 -17.22
CA VAL A 240 11.59 -3.81 -16.50
C VAL A 240 10.93 -2.45 -16.60
N ALA A 241 9.66 -2.45 -16.97
CA ALA A 241 8.76 -1.32 -16.83
C ALA A 241 7.75 -1.67 -15.72
N LEU A 242 7.78 -0.93 -14.62
CA LEU A 242 6.87 -1.13 -13.48
C LEU A 242 5.80 -0.04 -13.48
N LEU A 243 4.56 -0.44 -13.67
CA LEU A 243 3.40 0.43 -13.65
C LEU A 243 2.52 0.12 -12.42
N ASP A 244 2.42 1.06 -11.51
CA ASP A 244 1.47 1.00 -10.40
C ASP A 244 0.16 1.68 -10.78
N PHE A 245 -0.87 0.90 -10.97
CA PHE A 245 -2.17 1.39 -11.46
C PHE A 245 -2.89 2.31 -10.48
N GLN A 246 -2.43 2.40 -9.24
CA GLN A 246 -2.93 3.41 -8.30
C GLN A 246 -2.61 4.83 -8.75
N LEU A 247 -1.58 5.03 -9.56
CA LEU A 247 -1.18 6.33 -10.09
C LEU A 247 -2.08 6.86 -11.23
N PHE A 248 -2.91 6.01 -11.83
CA PHE A 248 -3.90 6.50 -12.78
C PHE A 248 -4.97 7.33 -12.05
N ASP A 249 -5.15 8.56 -12.50
CA ASP A 249 -6.17 9.44 -11.96
C ASP A 249 -7.58 9.05 -12.42
N LYS A 250 -8.60 9.66 -11.79
CA LYS A 250 -9.99 9.39 -12.13
C LYS A 250 -10.32 9.76 -13.58
N ALA A 251 -9.70 10.78 -14.14
CA ALA A 251 -9.93 11.20 -15.53
C ALA A 251 -9.51 10.10 -16.50
N ALA A 252 -8.33 9.52 -16.31
CA ALA A 252 -7.86 8.37 -17.10
C ALA A 252 -8.77 7.15 -16.91
N LEU A 253 -9.18 6.82 -15.68
CA LEU A 253 -10.04 5.67 -15.41
C LEU A 253 -11.48 5.82 -15.91
N THR A 254 -11.90 7.02 -16.34
CA THR A 254 -13.23 7.26 -16.95
C THR A 254 -13.17 7.55 -18.45
N ASN A 255 -11.99 7.62 -19.05
CA ASN A 255 -11.79 7.90 -20.47
C ASN A 255 -10.78 6.93 -21.09
N ALA A 256 -11.29 6.01 -21.91
CA ALA A 256 -10.48 4.98 -22.54
C ALA A 256 -9.30 5.54 -23.36
N ASP A 257 -9.54 6.59 -24.19
CA ASP A 257 -8.48 7.16 -25.03
C ASP A 257 -7.36 7.76 -24.18
N LEU A 258 -7.70 8.49 -23.12
CA LEU A 258 -6.74 9.09 -22.20
C LEU A 258 -5.95 8.00 -21.45
N PHE A 259 -6.63 6.96 -20.96
CA PHE A 259 -6.00 5.85 -20.26
C PHE A 259 -4.96 5.13 -21.14
N PHE A 260 -5.33 4.73 -22.37
CA PHE A 260 -4.43 4.01 -23.25
C PHE A 260 -3.25 4.87 -23.73
N ARG A 261 -3.44 6.19 -23.90
CA ARG A 261 -2.35 7.13 -24.16
C ARG A 261 -1.39 7.19 -22.99
N GLN A 262 -1.89 7.47 -21.79
CA GLN A 262 -1.06 7.54 -20.59
C GLN A 262 -0.35 6.21 -20.31
N PHE A 263 -1.02 5.08 -20.52
CA PHE A 263 -0.39 3.76 -20.38
C PHE A 263 0.81 3.61 -21.34
N CYS A 264 0.67 4.01 -22.59
CA CYS A 264 1.76 3.93 -23.56
C CYS A 264 2.89 4.92 -23.25
N THR A 265 2.57 6.17 -22.89
CA THR A 265 3.55 7.18 -22.48
C THR A 265 4.34 6.72 -21.26
N TRP A 266 3.64 6.25 -20.22
CA TRP A 266 4.29 5.75 -19.00
C TRP A 266 5.21 4.56 -19.27
N LEU A 267 4.74 3.58 -20.09
CA LEU A 267 5.57 2.45 -20.50
C LEU A 267 6.82 2.91 -21.25
N THR A 268 6.72 3.97 -22.04
CA THR A 268 7.85 4.55 -22.80
C THR A 268 8.85 5.21 -21.85
N ASP A 269 8.37 5.95 -20.87
CA ASP A 269 9.21 6.61 -19.86
C ASP A 269 9.99 5.59 -19.02
N GLU A 270 9.34 4.52 -18.55
CA GLU A 270 9.99 3.44 -17.81
C GLU A 270 11.08 2.72 -18.62
N LEU A 271 10.93 2.69 -19.93
CA LEU A 271 11.94 2.13 -20.85
C LEU A 271 13.00 3.15 -21.28
N GLU A 272 12.90 4.41 -20.83
CA GLU A 272 13.79 5.52 -21.23
C GLU A 272 13.86 5.71 -22.74
N MET A 273 12.73 5.55 -23.45
CA MET A 273 12.62 5.72 -24.88
C MET A 273 11.98 7.06 -25.25
N THR A 274 12.10 7.46 -26.50
CA THR A 274 11.43 8.67 -27.01
C THR A 274 9.92 8.42 -27.13
N ASP A 275 9.09 9.34 -26.60
CA ASP A 275 7.64 9.23 -26.75
C ASP A 275 7.22 9.51 -28.20
N LYS A 276 6.50 8.54 -28.80
CA LYS A 276 5.91 8.59 -30.13
C LYS A 276 4.42 8.26 -30.11
N VAL A 277 3.78 8.36 -28.96
CA VAL A 277 2.37 7.98 -28.79
C VAL A 277 1.47 8.72 -29.78
N ASP A 278 1.66 10.02 -29.96
CA ASP A 278 0.83 10.84 -30.88
C ASP A 278 0.90 10.37 -32.34
N GLU A 279 2.05 9.86 -32.80
CA GLU A 279 2.21 9.32 -34.15
C GLU A 279 1.29 8.12 -34.40
N TYR A 280 1.12 7.27 -33.38
CA TYR A 280 0.27 6.07 -33.42
C TYR A 280 -1.20 6.39 -33.19
N TRP A 281 -1.50 7.47 -32.46
CA TRP A 281 -2.89 7.88 -32.20
C TRP A 281 -3.57 8.56 -33.38
N ASN A 282 -2.82 9.06 -34.35
CA ASN A 282 -3.36 9.61 -35.60
C ASN A 282 -3.92 8.53 -36.57
N MET A 283 -3.79 7.23 -36.23
CA MET A 283 -4.32 6.15 -37.05
C MET A 283 -5.82 5.92 -36.79
N PRO A 284 -6.63 5.59 -37.83
CA PRO A 284 -8.05 5.27 -37.68
C PRO A 284 -8.28 3.86 -37.11
N LEU A 285 -7.82 3.62 -35.88
CA LEU A 285 -7.84 2.35 -35.17
C LEU A 285 -8.45 2.54 -33.76
N GLY A 286 -8.96 1.49 -33.16
CA GLY A 286 -9.35 1.49 -31.75
C GLY A 286 -8.14 1.56 -30.82
N ASN A 287 -8.35 1.96 -29.55
CA ASN A 287 -7.29 2.19 -28.57
C ASN A 287 -6.40 0.95 -28.35
N SER A 288 -7.00 -0.24 -28.17
CA SER A 288 -6.24 -1.49 -27.99
C SER A 288 -5.38 -1.84 -29.21
N GLN A 289 -5.85 -1.52 -30.43
CA GLN A 289 -5.09 -1.74 -31.65
C GLN A 289 -3.93 -0.74 -31.81
N ARG A 290 -4.15 0.56 -31.46
CA ARG A 290 -3.10 1.60 -31.44
C ARG A 290 -2.01 1.23 -30.44
N CYS A 291 -2.40 0.88 -29.22
CA CYS A 291 -1.49 0.44 -28.17
C CYS A 291 -0.70 -0.83 -28.58
N THR A 292 -1.37 -1.85 -29.13
CA THR A 292 -0.71 -3.06 -29.63
C THR A 292 0.31 -2.76 -30.73
N ARG A 293 -0.03 -1.86 -31.65
CA ARG A 293 0.92 -1.42 -32.70
C ARG A 293 2.10 -0.64 -32.13
N TYR A 294 1.83 0.24 -31.19
CA TYR A 294 2.87 1.03 -30.51
C TYR A 294 3.86 0.11 -29.82
N VAL A 295 3.38 -0.78 -28.96
CA VAL A 295 4.23 -1.73 -28.23
C VAL A 295 4.97 -2.66 -29.20
N GLY A 296 4.27 -3.31 -30.13
CA GLY A 296 4.88 -4.33 -30.98
C GLY A 296 5.79 -3.78 -32.09
N ARG A 297 5.45 -2.64 -32.70
CA ARG A 297 6.18 -2.09 -33.84
C ARG A 297 7.18 -1.01 -33.48
N TYR A 298 7.04 -0.40 -32.33
CA TYR A 298 7.97 0.60 -31.82
C TYR A 298 8.75 0.08 -30.63
N LEU A 299 8.11 -0.10 -29.45
CA LEU A 299 8.87 -0.42 -28.24
C LEU A 299 9.65 -1.73 -28.36
N LEU A 300 9.02 -2.84 -28.68
CA LEU A 300 9.70 -4.14 -28.77
C LEU A 300 10.72 -4.21 -29.91
N LYS A 301 10.41 -3.57 -31.05
CA LYS A 301 11.27 -3.62 -32.23
C LYS A 301 12.52 -2.76 -32.06
N GLU A 302 12.37 -1.55 -31.53
CA GLU A 302 13.46 -0.58 -31.37
C GLU A 302 14.32 -0.86 -30.16
N PHE A 303 13.72 -1.36 -29.08
CA PHE A 303 14.45 -1.67 -27.85
C PHE A 303 15.37 -2.90 -27.99
N GLY A 304 14.92 -3.94 -28.69
CA GLY A 304 15.72 -5.10 -29.04
C GLY A 304 16.09 -6.08 -27.93
N ASN A 305 15.80 -5.77 -26.67
CA ASN A 305 16.01 -6.63 -25.50
C ASN A 305 14.67 -7.12 -24.92
N PRO A 306 14.66 -8.23 -24.16
CA PRO A 306 13.45 -8.67 -23.48
C PRO A 306 12.99 -7.64 -22.45
N ILE A 307 11.68 -7.39 -22.45
CA ILE A 307 10.99 -6.44 -21.57
C ILE A 307 10.07 -7.20 -20.65
N VAL A 308 10.08 -6.86 -19.37
CA VAL A 308 9.06 -7.25 -18.40
C VAL A 308 8.15 -6.06 -18.14
N LEU A 309 6.89 -6.17 -18.51
CA LEU A 309 5.85 -5.24 -18.11
C LEU A 309 5.24 -5.75 -16.80
N ALA A 310 5.66 -5.15 -15.70
CA ALA A 310 5.16 -5.41 -14.37
C ALA A 310 4.05 -4.41 -14.03
N MET A 311 2.88 -4.91 -13.65
CA MET A 311 1.70 -4.10 -13.36
C MET A 311 1.16 -4.45 -11.99
N ASP A 312 1.21 -3.52 -11.06
CA ASP A 312 0.62 -3.68 -9.71
C ASP A 312 -0.74 -3.00 -9.61
N GLU A 313 -1.60 -3.51 -8.73
CA GLU A 313 -2.96 -3.00 -8.45
C GLU A 313 -3.84 -2.88 -9.71
N VAL A 314 -3.73 -3.85 -10.65
CA VAL A 314 -4.46 -3.81 -11.93
C VAL A 314 -5.98 -3.84 -11.77
N GLU A 315 -6.49 -4.20 -10.59
CA GLU A 315 -7.90 -4.12 -10.26
C GLU A 315 -8.52 -2.73 -10.37
N ARG A 316 -7.71 -1.67 -10.41
CA ARG A 316 -8.20 -0.30 -10.68
C ARG A 316 -8.92 -0.19 -12.02
N VAL A 317 -8.60 -1.05 -12.98
CA VAL A 317 -9.26 -1.08 -14.30
C VAL A 317 -10.57 -1.86 -14.28
N PHE A 318 -10.83 -2.70 -13.27
CA PHE A 318 -12.02 -3.55 -13.25
C PHE A 318 -13.35 -2.78 -13.24
N ASP A 319 -13.37 -1.59 -12.65
CA ASP A 319 -14.57 -0.75 -12.55
C ASP A 319 -14.73 0.22 -13.75
N THR A 320 -13.91 0.06 -14.83
CA THR A 320 -13.96 0.91 -16.02
C THR A 320 -14.79 0.26 -17.14
N ASP A 321 -15.37 1.08 -18.02
CA ASP A 321 -16.12 0.61 -19.18
C ASP A 321 -15.24 -0.06 -20.24
N PHE A 322 -13.94 0.21 -20.23
CA PHE A 322 -12.94 -0.33 -21.17
C PHE A 322 -12.13 -1.51 -20.61
N ARG A 323 -12.51 -2.05 -19.44
CA ARG A 323 -11.82 -3.19 -18.83
C ARG A 323 -11.63 -4.38 -19.77
N SER A 324 -12.68 -4.73 -20.52
CA SER A 324 -12.65 -5.83 -21.47
C SER A 324 -11.67 -5.58 -22.62
N ASP A 325 -11.57 -4.35 -23.10
CA ASP A 325 -10.64 -3.97 -24.16
C ASP A 325 -9.19 -4.04 -23.68
N PHE A 326 -8.92 -3.56 -22.48
CA PHE A 326 -7.59 -3.57 -21.90
C PHE A 326 -7.09 -4.99 -21.60
N PHE A 327 -7.87 -5.76 -20.87
CA PHE A 327 -7.48 -7.14 -20.53
C PHE A 327 -7.49 -8.06 -21.75
N GLY A 328 -8.41 -7.87 -22.69
CA GLY A 328 -8.44 -8.56 -23.98
C GLY A 328 -7.19 -8.27 -24.83
N MET A 329 -6.70 -7.04 -24.79
CA MET A 329 -5.44 -6.66 -25.44
C MET A 329 -4.24 -7.41 -24.82
N LEU A 330 -4.10 -7.43 -23.49
CA LEU A 330 -3.03 -8.19 -22.82
C LEU A 330 -3.09 -9.69 -23.14
N ARG A 331 -4.30 -10.25 -23.17
CA ARG A 331 -4.53 -11.63 -23.61
C ARG A 331 -4.09 -11.88 -25.05
N SER A 332 -4.40 -10.94 -25.95
CA SER A 332 -3.96 -10.99 -27.35
C SER A 332 -2.45 -11.00 -27.47
N TRP A 333 -1.74 -10.20 -26.68
CA TRP A 333 -0.27 -10.20 -26.65
C TRP A 333 0.30 -11.55 -26.23
N HIS A 334 -0.29 -12.16 -25.19
CA HIS A 334 0.08 -13.51 -24.76
C HIS A 334 -0.09 -14.52 -25.91
N ASN A 335 -1.24 -14.53 -26.57
CA ASN A 335 -1.54 -15.46 -27.66
C ASN A 335 -0.65 -15.22 -28.89
N SER A 336 -0.30 -13.97 -29.19
CA SER A 336 0.52 -13.58 -30.33
C SER A 336 1.95 -14.13 -30.27
N ARG A 337 2.42 -14.57 -29.11
CA ARG A 337 3.72 -15.22 -28.94
C ARG A 337 3.84 -16.52 -29.75
N ALA A 338 2.73 -17.19 -30.01
CA ALA A 338 2.70 -18.42 -30.80
C ALA A 338 2.93 -18.18 -32.29
N THR A 339 2.52 -17.03 -32.81
CA THR A 339 2.50 -16.74 -34.25
C THR A 339 3.49 -15.66 -34.66
N THR A 340 3.87 -14.76 -33.76
CA THR A 340 4.68 -13.60 -34.05
C THR A 340 5.85 -13.49 -33.06
N PRO A 341 7.08 -13.88 -33.46
CA PRO A 341 8.22 -14.03 -32.53
C PRO A 341 8.57 -12.82 -31.67
N ILE A 342 8.33 -11.59 -32.17
CA ILE A 342 8.64 -10.36 -31.44
C ILE A 342 7.92 -10.31 -30.08
N TRP A 343 6.72 -10.88 -29.96
CA TRP A 343 5.96 -10.88 -28.71
C TRP A 343 6.55 -11.81 -27.64
N LYS A 344 7.50 -12.69 -28.00
CA LYS A 344 8.27 -13.47 -27.02
C LYS A 344 9.25 -12.60 -26.23
N GLN A 345 9.53 -11.40 -26.69
CA GLN A 345 10.36 -10.43 -25.96
C GLN A 345 9.58 -9.69 -24.87
N LEU A 346 8.24 -9.87 -24.80
CA LEU A 346 7.40 -9.25 -23.78
C LEU A 346 6.93 -10.28 -22.76
N ASP A 347 7.41 -10.13 -21.53
CA ASP A 347 6.86 -10.82 -20.37
C ASP A 347 5.84 -9.94 -19.67
N LEU A 348 4.80 -10.55 -19.11
CA LEU A 348 3.77 -9.86 -18.36
C LEU A 348 3.79 -10.37 -16.91
N ALA A 349 3.88 -9.47 -15.93
CA ALA A 349 3.73 -9.75 -14.51
C ALA A 349 2.59 -8.90 -13.95
N LEU A 350 1.49 -9.54 -13.59
CA LEU A 350 0.25 -8.91 -13.16
C LEU A 350 0.02 -9.16 -11.67
N VAL A 351 -0.29 -8.14 -10.91
CA VAL A 351 -0.66 -8.27 -9.48
C VAL A 351 -2.07 -7.75 -9.26
N THR A 352 -2.89 -8.54 -8.58
CA THR A 352 -4.27 -8.16 -8.24
C THR A 352 -4.69 -8.67 -6.88
N SER A 353 -5.46 -7.86 -6.15
CA SER A 353 -6.06 -8.20 -4.86
C SER A 353 -7.46 -8.80 -4.99
N THR A 354 -8.07 -8.69 -6.16
CA THR A 354 -9.46 -9.10 -6.41
C THR A 354 -9.51 -10.34 -7.30
N GLU A 355 -10.54 -11.15 -7.13
CA GLU A 355 -10.81 -12.27 -8.05
C GLU A 355 -11.30 -11.74 -9.40
N PRO A 356 -10.52 -11.88 -10.48
CA PRO A 356 -10.84 -11.28 -11.78
C PRO A 356 -12.10 -11.81 -12.43
N TYR A 357 -12.48 -13.06 -12.09
CA TYR A 357 -13.57 -13.79 -12.76
C TYR A 357 -14.95 -13.15 -12.62
N GLN A 358 -15.15 -12.26 -11.65
CA GLN A 358 -16.43 -11.61 -11.40
C GLN A 358 -16.64 -10.31 -12.17
N LEU A 359 -15.56 -9.77 -12.71
CA LEU A 359 -15.51 -8.43 -13.24
C LEU A 359 -15.21 -8.40 -14.74
N ILE A 360 -14.89 -9.56 -15.32
CA ILE A 360 -14.66 -9.72 -16.76
C ILE A 360 -15.79 -10.58 -17.33
N ASP A 361 -16.65 -9.95 -18.13
CA ASP A 361 -17.85 -10.59 -18.70
C ASP A 361 -17.54 -11.81 -19.57
N ASN A 362 -16.36 -11.88 -20.16
CA ASN A 362 -15.89 -13.01 -20.96
C ASN A 362 -14.55 -13.56 -20.45
N LEU A 363 -14.61 -14.66 -19.72
CA LEU A 363 -13.43 -15.34 -19.16
C LEU A 363 -12.39 -15.73 -20.22
N ASN A 364 -12.81 -15.96 -21.47
CA ASN A 364 -11.90 -16.30 -22.57
C ASN A 364 -11.04 -15.11 -23.03
N GLN A 365 -11.39 -13.89 -22.65
CA GLN A 365 -10.63 -12.66 -22.93
C GLN A 365 -9.72 -12.25 -21.77
N SER A 366 -9.78 -12.94 -20.64
CA SER A 366 -9.02 -12.62 -19.45
C SER A 366 -7.55 -13.06 -19.56
N PRO A 367 -6.57 -12.21 -19.25
CA PRO A 367 -5.17 -12.62 -19.15
C PRO A 367 -4.87 -13.41 -17.87
N PHE A 368 -5.78 -13.39 -16.90
CA PHE A 368 -5.57 -13.97 -15.56
C PHE A 368 -5.75 -15.49 -15.50
N ASN A 369 -6.16 -16.12 -16.57
CA ASN A 369 -6.30 -17.58 -16.69
C ASN A 369 -5.30 -18.19 -17.68
N VAL A 370 -4.24 -17.47 -18.04
CA VAL A 370 -3.15 -17.96 -18.88
C VAL A 370 -1.80 -17.77 -18.24
N GLY A 371 -0.85 -18.58 -18.64
CA GLY A 371 0.49 -18.56 -18.06
C GLY A 371 0.50 -19.14 -16.65
N LEU A 372 1.38 -18.62 -15.81
CA LEU A 372 1.54 -19.04 -14.42
C LEU A 372 0.65 -18.19 -13.52
N VAL A 373 -0.27 -18.81 -12.82
CA VAL A 373 -1.14 -18.14 -11.85
C VAL A 373 -0.70 -18.54 -10.45
N ILE A 374 -0.38 -17.57 -9.62
CA ILE A 374 0.07 -17.74 -8.25
C ILE A 374 -0.99 -17.19 -7.30
N ASP A 375 -1.55 -18.04 -6.49
CA ASP A 375 -2.38 -17.66 -5.35
C ASP A 375 -1.51 -17.64 -4.09
N LEU A 376 -1.38 -16.48 -3.44
CA LEU A 376 -0.62 -16.38 -2.20
C LEU A 376 -1.44 -16.90 -1.02
N GLU A 377 -0.85 -17.82 -0.29
CA GLU A 377 -1.42 -18.46 0.89
C GLU A 377 -0.89 -17.85 2.19
N ASP A 378 -1.60 -18.13 3.29
CA ASP A 378 -1.15 -17.81 4.64
C ASP A 378 0.13 -18.59 4.99
N PHE A 379 0.89 -18.09 5.95
CA PHE A 379 2.08 -18.78 6.44
C PHE A 379 1.71 -20.07 7.19
N THR A 380 2.44 -21.12 6.89
CA THR A 380 2.41 -22.36 7.65
C THR A 380 3.01 -22.17 9.05
N ALA A 381 2.73 -23.09 9.98
CA ALA A 381 3.34 -23.07 11.30
C ALA A 381 4.87 -23.08 11.26
N ALA A 382 5.48 -23.80 10.32
CA ALA A 382 6.93 -23.82 10.14
C ALA A 382 7.48 -22.46 9.68
N GLN A 383 6.77 -21.76 8.81
CA GLN A 383 7.14 -20.43 8.34
C GLN A 383 6.97 -19.37 9.45
N VAL A 384 5.94 -19.48 10.29
CA VAL A 384 5.77 -18.60 11.45
C VAL A 384 6.91 -18.82 12.46
N ALA A 385 7.27 -20.08 12.75
CA ALA A 385 8.40 -20.40 13.63
C ALA A 385 9.74 -19.92 13.06
N ASP A 386 9.94 -20.01 11.74
CA ASP A 386 11.12 -19.47 11.08
C ASP A 386 11.18 -17.95 11.20
N LEU A 387 10.06 -17.26 10.96
CA LEU A 387 9.98 -15.80 11.11
C LEU A 387 10.19 -15.37 12.57
N ASN A 388 9.69 -16.13 13.56
CA ASN A 388 9.95 -15.88 14.97
C ASN A 388 11.45 -15.97 15.28
N ARG A 389 12.14 -16.98 14.75
CA ARG A 389 13.61 -17.12 14.92
C ARG A 389 14.37 -15.93 14.31
N ARG A 390 13.96 -15.44 13.14
CA ARG A 390 14.57 -14.27 12.49
C ARG A 390 14.38 -12.98 13.30
N HIS A 391 13.33 -12.90 14.11
CA HIS A 391 13.10 -11.79 15.04
C HIS A 391 13.81 -11.99 16.41
N GLY A 392 14.67 -13.00 16.56
CA GLY A 392 15.35 -13.29 17.82
C GLY A 392 14.55 -14.17 18.77
N SER A 393 13.52 -14.87 18.29
CA SER A 393 12.64 -15.76 19.06
C SER A 393 11.91 -15.05 20.22
N PRO A 394 11.22 -13.91 19.94
CA PRO A 394 10.52 -13.17 20.99
C PRO A 394 9.32 -13.94 21.59
N LEU A 395 8.82 -14.97 20.92
CA LEU A 395 7.74 -15.82 21.38
C LEU A 395 8.25 -17.25 21.69
N ASN A 396 7.78 -17.82 22.77
CA ASN A 396 8.00 -19.23 23.05
C ASN A 396 7.05 -20.14 22.25
N ALA A 397 7.25 -21.46 22.28
CA ALA A 397 6.48 -22.43 21.48
C ALA A 397 4.95 -22.44 21.81
N SER A 398 4.54 -22.10 23.02
CA SER A 398 3.13 -21.99 23.38
C SER A 398 2.51 -20.70 22.81
N GLU A 399 3.24 -19.61 22.89
CA GLU A 399 2.82 -18.31 22.35
C GLU A 399 2.80 -18.32 20.81
N GLU A 400 3.75 -19.03 20.13
CA GLU A 400 3.68 -19.25 18.68
C GLU A 400 2.38 -19.97 18.28
N LYS A 401 2.01 -21.04 18.97
CA LYS A 401 0.76 -21.76 18.72
C LYS A 401 -0.46 -20.86 18.93
N GLN A 402 -0.45 -20.04 19.98
CA GLN A 402 -1.50 -19.08 20.24
C GLN A 402 -1.58 -18.02 19.15
N LEU A 403 -0.44 -17.52 18.66
CA LEU A 403 -0.36 -16.57 17.56
C LEU A 403 -0.96 -17.15 16.27
N ILE A 404 -0.60 -18.39 15.93
CA ILE A 404 -1.15 -19.11 14.77
C ILE A 404 -2.66 -19.30 14.90
N ALA A 405 -3.14 -19.72 16.07
CA ALA A 405 -4.56 -19.89 16.32
C ALA A 405 -5.34 -18.58 16.17
N LEU A 406 -4.75 -17.46 16.62
CA LEU A 406 -5.37 -16.13 16.55
C LEU A 406 -5.36 -15.57 15.12
N LEU A 407 -4.22 -15.64 14.44
CA LEU A 407 -3.97 -14.92 13.15
C LEU A 407 -4.10 -15.82 11.92
N GLY A 408 -4.20 -17.15 12.06
CA GLY A 408 -4.31 -18.08 10.95
C GLY A 408 -3.12 -18.07 9.97
N GLY A 409 -1.96 -17.58 10.42
CA GLY A 409 -0.78 -17.44 9.55
C GLY A 409 -0.78 -16.20 8.65
N HIS A 410 -1.66 -15.22 8.88
CA HIS A 410 -1.74 -14.01 8.05
C HIS A 410 -0.39 -13.28 8.00
N PRO A 411 0.27 -13.14 6.82
CA PRO A 411 1.67 -12.71 6.72
C PRO A 411 1.97 -11.39 7.41
N TYR A 412 1.17 -10.35 7.10
CA TYR A 412 1.36 -9.03 7.69
C TYR A 412 1.13 -9.02 9.20
N LEU A 413 0.04 -9.65 9.68
CA LEU A 413 -0.30 -9.64 11.11
C LEU A 413 0.70 -10.43 11.95
N VAL A 414 1.18 -11.57 11.43
CA VAL A 414 2.23 -12.37 12.10
C VAL A 414 3.51 -11.55 12.21
N ARG A 415 3.95 -10.91 11.11
CA ARG A 415 5.16 -10.09 11.13
C ARG A 415 5.02 -8.89 12.07
N LEU A 416 3.85 -8.22 12.08
CA LEU A 416 3.57 -7.10 12.98
C LEU A 416 3.64 -7.54 14.45
N ALA A 417 3.01 -8.67 14.80
CA ALA A 417 3.05 -9.21 16.15
C ALA A 417 4.48 -9.48 16.61
N LEU A 418 5.25 -10.19 15.80
CA LEU A 418 6.64 -10.54 16.11
C LEU A 418 7.52 -9.29 16.23
N TYR A 419 7.36 -8.32 15.35
CA TYR A 419 8.08 -7.05 15.42
C TYR A 419 7.78 -6.29 16.72
N LEU A 420 6.49 -6.16 17.10
CA LEU A 420 6.09 -5.44 18.31
C LEU A 420 6.66 -6.07 19.58
N VAL A 421 6.73 -7.40 19.63
CA VAL A 421 7.31 -8.10 20.77
C VAL A 421 8.84 -8.05 20.74
N ALA A 422 9.47 -8.31 19.60
CA ALA A 422 10.92 -8.28 19.46
C ALA A 422 11.54 -6.89 19.70
N SER A 423 10.78 -5.82 19.44
CA SER A 423 11.19 -4.43 19.69
C SER A 423 10.87 -3.94 21.11
N ASP A 424 10.47 -4.82 22.03
CA ASP A 424 10.06 -4.52 23.41
C ASP A 424 8.92 -3.48 23.54
N ARG A 425 8.18 -3.24 22.44
CA ARG A 425 7.04 -2.31 22.44
C ARG A 425 5.80 -2.94 23.08
N LEU A 426 5.72 -4.27 23.08
CA LEU A 426 4.57 -4.98 23.60
C LEU A 426 4.98 -6.32 24.19
N HIS A 427 4.56 -6.59 25.41
CA HIS A 427 4.77 -7.91 26.01
C HIS A 427 3.79 -8.94 25.41
N PRO A 428 4.19 -10.22 25.18
CA PRO A 428 3.32 -11.25 24.60
C PRO A 428 1.95 -11.35 25.25
N THR A 429 1.87 -11.30 26.57
CA THR A 429 0.58 -11.34 27.30
C THR A 429 -0.34 -10.18 26.89
N ALA A 430 0.21 -8.97 26.72
CA ALA A 430 -0.56 -7.80 26.32
C ALA A 430 -0.95 -7.86 24.83
N LEU A 431 -0.12 -8.47 23.98
CA LEU A 431 -0.43 -8.74 22.58
C LEU A 431 -1.74 -9.52 22.45
N PHE A 432 -1.85 -10.63 23.18
CA PHE A 432 -3.03 -11.49 23.10
C PHE A 432 -4.24 -10.91 23.83
N ALA A 433 -4.05 -10.28 24.99
CA ALA A 433 -5.13 -9.69 25.75
C ALA A 433 -5.83 -8.51 25.05
N ASN A 434 -5.06 -7.73 24.26
CA ASN A 434 -5.57 -6.53 23.58
C ASN A 434 -5.71 -6.72 22.05
N ALA A 435 -5.74 -7.96 21.58
CA ALA A 435 -5.72 -8.24 20.14
C ALA A 435 -6.86 -7.59 19.36
N ILE A 436 -8.08 -7.58 19.92
CA ILE A 436 -9.29 -7.00 19.29
C ILE A 436 -9.59 -5.57 19.74
N ALA A 437 -8.79 -5.01 20.67
CA ALA A 437 -9.04 -3.66 21.15
C ALA A 437 -8.76 -2.62 20.04
N ASP A 438 -9.55 -1.55 20.00
CA ASP A 438 -9.39 -0.48 19.02
C ASP A 438 -7.99 0.17 19.07
N ASN A 439 -7.41 0.26 20.27
CA ASN A 439 -6.06 0.75 20.50
C ASN A 439 -5.03 -0.40 20.61
N GLY A 440 -5.45 -1.62 20.27
CA GLY A 440 -4.60 -2.81 20.34
C GLY A 440 -3.63 -2.92 19.16
N PRO A 441 -2.78 -3.96 19.18
CA PRO A 441 -1.73 -4.15 18.18
C PRO A 441 -2.25 -4.25 16.75
N PHE A 442 -3.45 -4.75 16.55
CA PHE A 442 -4.09 -4.92 15.26
C PHE A 442 -5.22 -3.91 14.98
N GLY A 443 -5.45 -2.95 15.88
CA GLY A 443 -6.58 -2.03 15.82
C GLY A 443 -6.65 -1.23 14.50
N ASN A 444 -5.54 -0.72 14.00
CA ASN A 444 -5.51 -0.01 12.71
C ASN A 444 -5.97 -0.89 11.55
N HIS A 445 -5.46 -2.12 11.48
CA HIS A 445 -5.83 -3.08 10.46
C HIS A 445 -7.32 -3.46 10.53
N LEU A 446 -7.80 -3.73 11.71
CA LEU A 446 -9.19 -4.12 11.96
C LEU A 446 -10.18 -2.98 11.62
N ARG A 447 -9.88 -1.76 12.07
CA ARG A 447 -10.69 -0.58 11.74
C ARG A 447 -10.74 -0.30 10.23
N ASN A 448 -9.63 -0.47 9.53
CA ASN A 448 -9.60 -0.29 8.08
C ASN A 448 -10.56 -1.28 7.37
N HIS A 449 -10.57 -2.55 7.80
CA HIS A 449 -11.53 -3.51 7.27
C HIS A 449 -12.96 -3.16 7.63
N LEU A 450 -13.22 -2.76 8.87
CA LEU A 450 -14.55 -2.33 9.31
C LEU A 450 -15.05 -1.13 8.47
N PHE A 451 -14.19 -0.14 8.24
CA PHE A 451 -14.49 1.02 7.41
C PHE A 451 -14.88 0.63 5.98
N ARG A 452 -14.11 -0.26 5.35
CA ARG A 452 -14.41 -0.73 3.99
C ARG A 452 -15.70 -1.53 3.88
N LEU A 453 -16.09 -2.23 4.94
CA LEU A 453 -17.35 -2.97 5.00
C LEU A 453 -18.54 -2.05 5.23
N HIS A 454 -18.40 -1.05 6.10
CA HIS A 454 -19.52 -0.26 6.64
C HIS A 454 -20.34 0.44 5.53
N ASN A 455 -19.68 0.90 4.47
CA ASN A 455 -20.34 1.54 3.32
C ASN A 455 -21.02 0.55 2.35
N LYS A 456 -21.01 -0.75 2.65
CA LYS A 456 -21.51 -1.82 1.77
C LYS A 456 -22.37 -2.80 2.57
N GLN A 457 -23.62 -2.42 2.84
CA GLN A 457 -24.54 -3.19 3.68
C GLN A 457 -24.65 -4.67 3.30
N GLU A 458 -24.59 -5.00 2.01
CA GLU A 458 -24.56 -6.38 1.51
C GLU A 458 -23.35 -7.18 2.01
N LEU A 459 -22.15 -6.55 2.10
CA LEU A 459 -20.95 -7.20 2.60
C LEU A 459 -21.00 -7.37 4.12
N VAL A 460 -21.60 -6.42 4.84
CA VAL A 460 -21.84 -6.53 6.29
C VAL A 460 -22.75 -7.72 6.56
N GLN A 461 -23.87 -7.85 5.83
CA GLN A 461 -24.78 -8.99 5.96
C GLN A 461 -24.10 -10.32 5.63
N GLY A 462 -23.32 -10.37 4.53
CA GLY A 462 -22.55 -11.56 4.19
C GLY A 462 -21.55 -11.96 5.26
N MET A 463 -20.84 -10.98 5.86
CA MET A 463 -19.92 -11.25 6.95
C MET A 463 -20.64 -11.79 8.20
N PHE A 464 -21.85 -11.28 8.49
CA PHE A 464 -22.71 -11.84 9.57
C PHE A 464 -23.10 -13.29 9.32
N GLN A 465 -23.51 -13.64 8.08
CA GLN A 465 -23.83 -15.02 7.73
C GLN A 465 -22.61 -15.93 7.97
N VAL A 466 -21.43 -15.49 7.54
CA VAL A 466 -20.20 -16.25 7.74
C VAL A 466 -19.88 -16.44 9.22
N ILE A 467 -19.98 -15.39 10.06
CA ILE A 467 -19.65 -15.48 11.48
C ILE A 467 -20.66 -16.37 12.25
N ARG A 468 -21.95 -16.31 11.89
CA ARG A 468 -23.01 -16.99 12.65
C ARG A 468 -23.31 -18.41 12.14
N GLN A 469 -23.19 -18.62 10.83
CA GLN A 469 -23.70 -19.84 10.17
C GLN A 469 -22.62 -20.58 9.38
N ASN A 470 -21.41 -20.03 9.26
CA ASN A 470 -20.33 -20.55 8.41
C ASN A 470 -20.78 -20.74 6.96
N THR A 471 -21.64 -19.87 6.45
CA THR A 471 -22.15 -19.86 5.07
C THR A 471 -22.12 -18.45 4.49
N CYS A 472 -22.07 -18.37 3.16
CA CYS A 472 -22.32 -17.16 2.40
C CYS A 472 -23.08 -17.58 1.15
N GLU A 473 -24.38 -17.31 1.10
CA GLU A 473 -25.27 -17.79 0.06
C GLU A 473 -25.03 -17.11 -1.29
N ASP A 474 -24.72 -15.79 -1.27
CA ASP A 474 -24.41 -15.05 -2.49
C ASP A 474 -22.92 -15.21 -2.81
N GLU A 475 -22.63 -15.91 -3.91
CA GLU A 475 -21.27 -16.11 -4.41
C GLU A 475 -20.54 -14.79 -4.71
N ARG A 476 -21.23 -13.73 -5.15
CA ARG A 476 -20.61 -12.43 -5.41
C ARG A 476 -20.14 -11.77 -4.13
N ILE A 477 -20.96 -11.86 -3.08
CA ILE A 477 -20.60 -11.36 -1.76
C ILE A 477 -19.42 -12.17 -1.19
N PHE A 478 -19.49 -13.51 -1.30
CA PHE A 478 -18.39 -14.37 -0.88
C PHE A 478 -17.06 -13.98 -1.52
N PHE A 479 -17.02 -13.83 -2.83
CA PHE A 479 -15.77 -13.50 -3.52
C PHE A 479 -15.27 -12.09 -3.21
N ARG A 480 -16.17 -11.13 -2.99
CA ARG A 480 -15.78 -9.78 -2.55
C ARG A 480 -15.21 -9.80 -1.13
N LEU A 481 -15.78 -10.56 -0.21
CA LEU A 481 -15.23 -10.77 1.14
C LEU A 481 -13.91 -11.53 1.10
N ARG A 482 -13.78 -12.54 0.21
CA ARG A 482 -12.54 -13.29 -0.01
C ARG A 482 -11.45 -12.40 -0.60
N GLY A 483 -11.75 -11.61 -1.62
CA GLY A 483 -10.82 -10.64 -2.21
C GLY A 483 -10.36 -9.57 -1.20
N ALA A 484 -11.26 -9.16 -0.29
CA ALA A 484 -10.90 -8.30 0.84
C ALA A 484 -10.04 -9.01 1.91
N GLY A 485 -9.87 -10.33 1.83
CA GLY A 485 -9.09 -11.11 2.77
C GLY A 485 -9.80 -11.45 4.09
N LEU A 486 -11.13 -11.32 4.14
CA LEU A 486 -11.90 -11.46 5.37
C LEU A 486 -12.40 -12.88 5.61
N VAL A 487 -12.62 -13.65 4.54
CA VAL A 487 -13.18 -14.99 4.60
C VAL A 487 -12.36 -15.99 3.78
N ARG A 488 -12.48 -17.27 4.13
CA ARG A 488 -11.95 -18.40 3.39
C ARG A 488 -13.03 -19.48 3.24
N ARG A 489 -12.86 -20.37 2.28
CA ARG A 489 -13.79 -21.48 2.02
C ARG A 489 -13.05 -22.81 2.10
N GLU A 490 -13.60 -23.75 2.82
CA GLU A 490 -13.15 -25.13 2.87
C GLU A 490 -14.33 -26.05 2.49
N GLY A 491 -14.25 -26.64 1.31
CA GLY A 491 -15.37 -27.38 0.74
C GLY A 491 -16.59 -26.47 0.52
N ARG A 492 -17.69 -26.73 1.25
CA ARG A 492 -18.92 -25.93 1.18
C ARG A 492 -19.06 -24.91 2.32
N VAL A 493 -18.15 -24.95 3.29
CA VAL A 493 -18.20 -24.12 4.47
C VAL A 493 -17.36 -22.87 4.29
N VAL A 494 -17.89 -21.73 4.69
CA VAL A 494 -17.20 -20.44 4.62
C VAL A 494 -16.91 -19.97 6.05
N PHE A 495 -15.67 -19.64 6.30
CA PHE A 495 -15.19 -19.19 7.63
C PHE A 495 -14.62 -17.78 7.55
N PRO A 496 -14.64 -17.01 8.62
CA PRO A 496 -13.73 -15.89 8.78
C PRO A 496 -12.28 -16.38 8.59
N ARG A 497 -11.44 -15.58 7.98
CA ARG A 497 -10.08 -16.01 7.64
C ARG A 497 -9.23 -16.41 8.85
N CYS A 498 -9.44 -15.74 9.99
CA CYS A 498 -8.76 -16.04 11.25
C CYS A 498 -9.65 -15.73 12.45
N GLN A 499 -9.23 -16.21 13.63
CA GLN A 499 -9.97 -15.99 14.89
C GLN A 499 -10.06 -14.50 15.25
N LEU A 500 -8.98 -13.74 15.01
CA LEU A 500 -8.97 -12.29 15.22
C LEU A 500 -10.15 -11.59 14.52
N TYR A 501 -10.43 -11.95 13.26
CA TYR A 501 -11.56 -11.38 12.52
C TYR A 501 -12.90 -11.85 13.06
N THR A 502 -12.98 -13.13 13.46
CA THR A 502 -14.20 -13.67 14.07
C THR A 502 -14.61 -12.89 15.31
N ASP A 503 -13.65 -12.64 16.20
CA ASP A 503 -13.91 -11.99 17.48
C ASP A 503 -14.20 -10.50 17.28
N TYR A 504 -13.39 -9.79 16.49
CA TYR A 504 -13.55 -8.37 16.24
C TYR A 504 -14.87 -8.06 15.53
N PHE A 505 -15.18 -8.72 14.44
CA PHE A 505 -16.39 -8.43 13.68
C PHE A 505 -17.68 -8.90 14.37
N ARG A 506 -17.61 -9.92 15.24
CA ARG A 506 -18.74 -10.30 16.09
C ARG A 506 -19.12 -9.17 17.06
N GLU A 507 -18.13 -8.42 17.54
CA GLU A 507 -18.35 -7.32 18.49
C GLU A 507 -18.76 -6.02 17.77
N HIS A 508 -18.14 -5.71 16.63
CA HIS A 508 -18.26 -4.39 16.00
C HIS A 508 -19.26 -4.32 14.84
N LEU A 509 -19.64 -5.43 14.22
CA LEU A 509 -20.73 -5.44 13.26
C LEU A 509 -22.04 -5.57 14.04
N ARG A 510 -22.92 -4.61 13.89
CA ARG A 510 -24.31 -4.68 14.39
C ARG A 510 -25.21 -5.02 13.20
N GLY A 511 -26.08 -6.02 13.38
CA GLY A 511 -27.05 -6.45 12.40
C GLY A 511 -28.23 -5.49 12.29
#